data_05eab77699ba424e4c39971a02109843
#
_entry.id   05eab77699ba424e4c39971a02109843
#
_cell.length_a   1.000
_cell.length_b   1.000
_cell.length_c   1.000
_cell.angle_alpha   90.00
_cell.angle_beta   90.00
_cell.angle_gamma   90.00
#
_symmetry.space_group_name_H-M   'P 1'
#
loop_
_entity.id
_entity.type
_entity.pdbx_description
1 polymer ?
#
loop_
_entity_poly.entity_id
_entity_poly.type
_entity_poly.pdbx_seq_one_letter_code
_entity_poly.pdbx_strand_id
1 'polypeptide(L)'
;MTIKQIANSIEEIAPLHFAEDFDNVGLLIGDYNKSIDKVLVSLDCLEDTVDEAIAEKAELIVCFHPIIFSGLKKLNGNSYVERVVLKAIKNDIAIYAIHTALDNSKDGVSKAICDRLGLLNSKILIPKKSSLVRLTYRVPTEDAKRVSLALFELGAGKIGKYDQCSTSHFVKGSFRPMQGANPAIGSIGEQEEVDEQELSLLIEEHKINGILKGLFEEHPYEEVAYELTRLDNVNQDRGMGMYGEFDKPIQESEFIELLKTNMNTKLVRHSTFSGNPIKRVAVLGGSGAFAIGQAKKVEADAYVSADFKYHDFFKAENSILLCDIGHYESEQYTKELIVDYLKKKFPNFAVVLSNKNTNPIHYS
;
A
#
# COMPACT_ATOMS: atom_id res chain seq x y z
N MET A 1 21.73 -5.62 10.07
CA MET A 1 21.07 -5.21 8.79
C MET A 1 21.02 -3.70 8.72
N THR A 2 20.87 -3.09 7.53
CA THR A 2 20.66 -1.63 7.47
C THR A 2 19.17 -1.27 7.55
N ILE A 3 18.87 -0.05 8.00
CA ILE A 3 17.51 0.49 8.00
C ILE A 3 16.92 0.45 6.59
N LYS A 4 17.74 0.73 5.55
CA LYS A 4 17.33 0.66 4.15
C LYS A 4 16.83 -0.74 3.74
N GLN A 5 17.47 -1.80 4.23
CA GLN A 5 17.03 -3.17 3.92
C GLN A 5 15.69 -3.51 4.56
N ILE A 6 15.44 -3.05 5.79
CA ILE A 6 14.14 -3.20 6.44
C ILE A 6 13.08 -2.37 5.72
N ALA A 7 13.36 -1.10 5.42
CA ALA A 7 12.45 -0.21 4.69
C ALA A 7 12.06 -0.80 3.33
N ASN A 8 13.04 -1.18 2.51
CA ASN A 8 12.78 -1.79 1.20
C ASN A 8 11.89 -3.04 1.30
N SER A 9 12.09 -3.84 2.36
CA SER A 9 11.26 -5.03 2.57
C SER A 9 9.81 -4.68 2.92
N ILE A 10 9.60 -3.67 3.78
CA ILE A 10 8.25 -3.19 4.10
C ILE A 10 7.58 -2.60 2.85
N GLU A 11 8.34 -1.90 2.02
CA GLU A 11 7.86 -1.32 0.77
C GLU A 11 7.49 -2.36 -0.30
N GLU A 12 7.89 -3.64 -0.15
CA GLU A 12 7.37 -4.72 -1.01
C GLU A 12 5.86 -4.97 -0.80
N ILE A 13 5.37 -4.82 0.44
CA ILE A 13 3.95 -5.00 0.78
C ILE A 13 3.16 -3.70 0.78
N ALA A 14 3.81 -2.58 1.06
CA ALA A 14 3.21 -1.25 1.11
C ALA A 14 4.17 -0.20 0.54
N PRO A 15 4.31 -0.11 -0.77
CA PRO A 15 5.15 0.88 -1.43
C PRO A 15 4.77 2.30 -1.02
N LEU A 16 5.76 3.15 -0.68
CA LEU A 16 5.49 4.51 -0.16
C LEU A 16 4.63 5.36 -1.11
N HIS A 17 4.75 5.16 -2.43
CA HIS A 17 3.89 5.86 -3.41
C HIS A 17 2.41 5.40 -3.38
N PHE A 18 2.04 4.39 -2.55
CA PHE A 18 0.64 4.07 -2.28
C PHE A 18 0.03 5.02 -1.26
N ALA A 19 0.85 5.75 -0.49
CA ALA A 19 0.35 6.73 0.46
C ALA A 19 -0.50 7.80 -0.22
N GLU A 20 -1.41 8.39 0.55
CA GLU A 20 -2.18 9.54 0.13
C GLU A 20 -1.30 10.80 0.13
N ASP A 21 -1.62 11.78 -0.72
CA ASP A 21 -0.80 12.98 -0.94
C ASP A 21 -0.61 13.85 0.31
N PHE A 22 -1.52 13.74 1.28
CA PHE A 22 -1.45 14.48 2.55
C PHE A 22 -0.59 13.81 3.61
N ASP A 23 -0.15 12.57 3.37
CA ASP A 23 0.50 11.73 4.37
C ASP A 23 2.02 11.97 4.41
N ASN A 24 2.65 11.52 5.51
CA ASN A 24 4.09 11.60 5.71
C ASN A 24 4.64 10.23 6.12
N VAL A 25 4.98 9.41 5.14
CA VAL A 25 5.46 8.03 5.32
C VAL A 25 6.95 7.89 4.98
N GLY A 26 7.54 6.77 5.36
CA GLY A 26 8.96 6.47 5.17
C GLY A 26 9.80 6.77 6.41
N LEU A 27 11.08 7.00 6.23
CA LEU A 27 12.01 7.29 7.33
C LEU A 27 11.83 8.74 7.79
N LEU A 28 11.23 8.91 8.97
CA LEU A 28 10.96 10.23 9.57
C LEU A 28 12.14 10.75 10.37
N ILE A 29 12.91 9.86 11.00
CA ILE A 29 14.08 10.16 11.82
C ILE A 29 15.13 9.08 11.58
N GLY A 30 16.39 9.46 11.36
CA GLY A 30 17.52 8.55 11.24
C GLY A 30 18.23 8.57 9.89
N ASP A 31 19.08 7.58 9.66
CA ASP A 31 19.85 7.41 8.42
C ASP A 31 19.59 6.00 7.86
N TYR A 32 19.18 5.93 6.59
CA TYR A 32 18.94 4.66 5.87
C TYR A 32 20.14 3.71 5.88
N ASN A 33 21.37 4.24 5.95
CA ASN A 33 22.61 3.45 5.90
C ASN A 33 23.02 2.90 7.27
N LYS A 34 22.38 3.34 8.36
CA LYS A 34 22.67 2.86 9.71
C LYS A 34 22.43 1.36 9.79
N SER A 35 23.43 0.63 10.31
CA SER A 35 23.31 -0.78 10.67
C SER A 35 22.58 -0.92 11.99
N ILE A 36 21.66 -1.88 12.08
CA ILE A 36 20.83 -2.16 13.24
C ILE A 36 20.73 -3.66 13.48
N ASP A 37 20.52 -4.04 14.72
CA ASP A 37 20.38 -5.43 15.15
C ASP A 37 18.95 -5.78 15.56
N LYS A 38 18.12 -4.78 15.89
CA LYS A 38 16.75 -4.99 16.36
C LYS A 38 15.80 -3.89 15.90
N VAL A 39 14.57 -4.28 15.58
CA VAL A 39 13.45 -3.39 15.28
C VAL A 39 12.30 -3.60 16.27
N LEU A 40 11.70 -2.52 16.75
CA LEU A 40 10.42 -2.51 17.47
C LEU A 40 9.30 -2.10 16.53
N VAL A 41 8.19 -2.85 16.51
CA VAL A 41 7.01 -2.54 15.69
C VAL A 41 5.86 -2.12 16.58
N SER A 42 5.25 -0.97 16.30
CA SER A 42 4.16 -0.40 17.09
C SER A 42 3.04 0.15 16.18
N LEU A 43 1.86 0.41 16.75
CA LEU A 43 0.80 1.14 16.05
C LEU A 43 1.15 2.64 16.03
N ASP A 44 1.32 3.24 17.20
CA ASP A 44 1.70 4.63 17.37
C ASP A 44 3.12 4.73 17.94
N CYS A 45 3.80 5.84 17.66
CA CYS A 45 5.10 6.15 18.24
C CYS A 45 4.94 7.27 19.28
N LEU A 46 4.73 6.90 20.56
CA LEU A 46 4.62 7.80 21.69
C LEU A 46 5.90 7.78 22.54
N GLU A 47 5.99 8.63 23.58
CA GLU A 47 7.16 8.64 24.49
C GLU A 47 7.42 7.28 25.12
N ASP A 48 6.35 6.56 25.51
CA ASP A 48 6.42 5.21 26.09
C ASP A 48 6.90 4.16 25.07
N THR A 49 6.59 4.34 23.78
CA THR A 49 7.07 3.48 22.70
C THR A 49 8.59 3.65 22.52
N VAL A 50 9.08 4.89 22.61
CA VAL A 50 10.52 5.16 22.56
C VAL A 50 11.23 4.59 23.81
N ASP A 51 10.60 4.68 25.01
CA ASP A 51 11.14 4.08 26.23
C ASP A 51 11.22 2.55 26.12
N GLU A 52 10.22 1.92 25.52
CA GLU A 52 10.25 0.48 25.24
C GLU A 52 11.38 0.14 24.25
N ALA A 53 11.57 0.92 23.18
CA ALA A 53 12.67 0.72 22.24
C ALA A 53 14.04 0.82 22.90
N ILE A 54 14.23 1.78 23.83
CA ILE A 54 15.46 1.92 24.62
C ILE A 54 15.68 0.67 25.49
N ALA A 55 14.64 0.24 26.23
CA ALA A 55 14.70 -0.93 27.11
C ALA A 55 15.00 -2.23 26.33
N GLU A 56 14.40 -2.38 25.18
CA GLU A 56 14.60 -3.51 24.26
C GLU A 56 15.91 -3.42 23.48
N LYS A 57 16.61 -2.29 23.51
CA LYS A 57 17.78 -1.98 22.67
C LYS A 57 17.44 -2.08 21.17
N ALA A 58 16.27 -1.61 20.79
CA ALA A 58 15.88 -1.50 19.40
C ALA A 58 16.34 -0.14 18.83
N GLU A 59 16.98 -0.16 17.68
CA GLU A 59 17.59 1.01 17.05
C GLU A 59 16.67 1.61 15.96
N LEU A 60 15.60 0.90 15.61
CA LEU A 60 14.55 1.32 14.70
C LEU A 60 13.17 1.05 15.30
N ILE A 61 12.30 2.04 15.26
CA ILE A 61 10.86 1.87 15.47
C ILE A 61 10.18 1.91 14.11
N VAL A 62 9.46 0.84 13.76
CA VAL A 62 8.52 0.83 12.64
C VAL A 62 7.13 1.05 13.21
N CYS A 63 6.51 2.18 12.91
CA CYS A 63 5.16 2.49 13.37
C CYS A 63 4.18 2.60 12.20
N PHE A 64 2.92 2.34 12.49
CA PHE A 64 1.87 2.55 11.51
C PHE A 64 1.62 4.04 11.33
N HIS A 65 1.24 4.76 12.40
CA HIS A 65 0.99 6.19 12.36
C HIS A 65 2.28 7.02 12.37
N PRO A 66 2.42 8.02 11.49
CA PRO A 66 3.58 8.91 11.47
C PRO A 66 3.56 9.87 12.66
N ILE A 67 4.57 9.83 13.51
CA ILE A 67 4.70 10.79 14.61
C ILE A 67 4.86 12.23 14.12
N ILE A 68 5.46 12.43 12.97
CA ILE A 68 5.57 13.73 12.29
C ILE A 68 4.56 13.72 11.14
N PHE A 69 3.30 14.04 11.41
CA PHE A 69 2.28 14.14 10.37
C PHE A 69 2.37 15.47 9.62
N SER A 70 2.57 16.57 10.33
CA SER A 70 2.80 17.91 9.77
C SER A 70 4.23 18.35 10.05
N GLY A 71 4.81 19.14 9.16
CA GLY A 71 6.19 19.63 9.31
C GLY A 71 6.42 20.37 10.62
N LEU A 72 7.50 20.07 11.32
CA LEU A 72 7.89 20.68 12.59
C LEU A 72 8.63 21.99 12.33
N LYS A 73 8.16 23.09 12.94
CA LYS A 73 8.83 24.41 12.87
C LYS A 73 9.82 24.64 14.02
N LYS A 74 9.67 23.91 15.12
CA LYS A 74 10.50 24.03 16.34
C LYS A 74 10.64 22.65 16.99
N LEU A 75 11.73 22.45 17.71
CA LEU A 75 12.01 21.26 18.52
C LEU A 75 12.44 21.72 19.91
N ASN A 76 11.47 22.08 20.75
CA ASN A 76 11.72 22.59 22.10
C ASN A 76 11.01 21.79 23.20
N GLY A 77 10.31 20.69 22.82
CA GLY A 77 9.66 19.76 23.74
C GLY A 77 8.27 20.20 24.23
N ASN A 78 7.66 21.23 23.62
CA ASN A 78 6.35 21.74 24.06
C ASN A 78 5.18 20.82 23.71
N SER A 79 5.28 20.07 22.62
CA SER A 79 4.28 19.08 22.20
C SER A 79 4.79 17.65 22.43
N TYR A 80 3.86 16.68 22.52
CA TYR A 80 4.24 15.27 22.59
C TYR A 80 5.06 14.84 21.37
N VAL A 81 4.73 15.35 20.19
CA VAL A 81 5.48 15.08 18.95
C VAL A 81 6.94 15.51 19.10
N GLU A 82 7.18 16.74 19.55
CA GLU A 82 8.53 17.28 19.75
C GLU A 82 9.31 16.47 20.80
N ARG A 83 8.65 16.05 21.90
CA ARG A 83 9.30 15.23 22.96
C ARG A 83 9.69 13.87 22.44
N VAL A 84 8.83 13.20 21.68
CA VAL A 84 9.14 11.91 21.02
C VAL A 84 10.33 12.06 20.07
N VAL A 85 10.29 13.04 19.18
CA VAL A 85 11.36 13.30 18.19
C VAL A 85 12.70 13.57 18.89
N LEU A 86 12.71 14.47 19.89
CA LEU A 86 13.90 14.78 20.66
C LEU A 86 14.45 13.57 21.42
N LYS A 87 13.56 12.74 21.98
CA LYS A 87 13.93 11.52 22.71
C LYS A 87 14.53 10.47 21.78
N ALA A 88 13.92 10.24 20.62
CA ALA A 88 14.44 9.32 19.61
C ALA A 88 15.81 9.74 19.12
N ILE A 89 16.00 11.02 18.76
CA ILE A 89 17.30 11.55 18.30
C ILE A 89 18.38 11.42 19.39
N LYS A 90 18.06 11.76 20.66
CA LYS A 90 19.03 11.66 21.77
C LYS A 90 19.49 10.23 22.06
N ASN A 91 18.67 9.25 21.74
CA ASN A 91 18.98 7.83 21.96
C ASN A 91 19.38 7.10 20.66
N ASP A 92 19.60 7.85 19.58
CA ASP A 92 20.01 7.31 18.27
C ASP A 92 19.03 6.24 17.73
N ILE A 93 17.72 6.43 17.97
CA ILE A 93 16.64 5.57 17.50
C ILE A 93 16.03 6.19 16.26
N ALA A 94 16.01 5.41 15.17
CA ALA A 94 15.32 5.79 13.94
C ALA A 94 13.82 5.50 14.03
N ILE A 95 13.02 6.27 13.30
CA ILE A 95 11.55 6.09 13.21
C ILE A 95 11.16 6.03 11.74
N TYR A 96 10.47 4.94 11.36
CA TYR A 96 9.90 4.69 10.05
C TYR A 96 8.40 4.51 10.15
N ALA A 97 7.62 5.22 9.33
CA ALA A 97 6.15 5.14 9.31
C ALA A 97 5.64 4.63 7.97
N ILE A 98 4.51 3.88 8.00
CA ILE A 98 3.98 3.26 6.78
C ILE A 98 2.52 3.64 6.47
N HIS A 99 1.73 3.99 7.45
CA HIS A 99 0.38 4.58 7.46
C HIS A 99 -0.47 4.26 6.20
N THR A 100 -0.93 5.30 5.46
CA THR A 100 -1.84 5.12 4.32
C THR A 100 -1.24 4.33 3.15
N ALA A 101 0.08 4.15 3.09
CA ALA A 101 0.70 3.23 2.14
C ALA A 101 0.23 1.79 2.38
N LEU A 102 0.12 1.37 3.65
CA LEU A 102 -0.38 0.05 4.03
C LEU A 102 -1.91 -0.03 3.93
N ASP A 103 -2.65 1.07 4.20
CA ASP A 103 -4.10 1.12 4.00
C ASP A 103 -4.50 0.87 2.55
N ASN A 104 -3.72 1.42 1.62
CA ASN A 104 -3.93 1.28 0.18
C ASN A 104 -3.41 -0.05 -0.41
N SER A 105 -2.77 -0.89 0.39
CA SER A 105 -2.29 -2.20 -0.03
C SER A 105 -3.39 -3.26 0.08
N LYS A 106 -3.50 -4.14 -0.91
CA LYS A 106 -4.45 -5.26 -0.88
C LYS A 106 -4.20 -6.24 0.27
N ASP A 107 -2.95 -6.34 0.74
CA ASP A 107 -2.53 -7.20 1.84
C ASP A 107 -2.34 -6.41 3.15
N GLY A 108 -2.93 -5.21 3.23
CA GLY A 108 -2.78 -4.27 4.33
C GLY A 108 -3.87 -4.38 5.41
N VAL A 109 -4.16 -3.25 6.05
CA VAL A 109 -5.05 -3.13 7.24
C VAL A 109 -6.42 -3.72 6.99
N SER A 110 -7.09 -3.35 5.91
CA SER A 110 -8.45 -3.81 5.62
C SER A 110 -8.51 -5.32 5.31
N LYS A 111 -7.42 -5.90 4.76
CA LYS A 111 -7.31 -7.35 4.59
C LYS A 111 -7.21 -8.06 5.94
N ALA A 112 -6.42 -7.53 6.87
CA ALA A 112 -6.33 -8.09 8.22
C ALA A 112 -7.69 -8.07 8.93
N ILE A 113 -8.50 -7.02 8.75
CA ILE A 113 -9.87 -6.97 9.29
C ILE A 113 -10.74 -8.05 8.64
N CYS A 114 -10.72 -8.18 7.30
CA CYS A 114 -11.48 -9.22 6.60
C CYS A 114 -11.14 -10.63 7.10
N ASP A 115 -9.85 -10.92 7.28
CA ASP A 115 -9.38 -12.23 7.74
C ASP A 115 -9.83 -12.53 9.16
N ARG A 116 -9.76 -11.54 10.06
CA ARG A 116 -10.24 -11.67 11.44
C ARG A 116 -11.74 -11.89 11.53
N LEU A 117 -12.50 -11.26 10.63
CA LEU A 117 -13.95 -11.48 10.57
C LEU A 117 -14.34 -12.78 9.85
N GLY A 118 -13.39 -13.47 9.20
CA GLY A 118 -13.66 -14.68 8.43
C GLY A 118 -14.36 -14.42 7.09
N LEU A 119 -14.16 -13.25 6.51
CA LEU A 119 -14.74 -12.89 5.21
C LEU A 119 -14.01 -13.57 4.07
N LEU A 120 -14.75 -14.17 3.16
CA LEU A 120 -14.25 -14.87 1.98
C LEU A 120 -14.28 -13.93 0.75
N ASN A 121 -13.47 -14.24 -0.26
CA ASN A 121 -13.46 -13.57 -1.56
C ASN A 121 -13.30 -12.04 -1.46
N SER A 122 -12.48 -11.57 -0.53
CA SER A 122 -12.29 -10.15 -0.28
C SER A 122 -11.71 -9.41 -1.50
N LYS A 123 -12.24 -8.20 -1.75
CA LYS A 123 -11.84 -7.29 -2.84
C LYS A 123 -11.70 -5.88 -2.28
N ILE A 124 -10.90 -5.05 -2.93
CA ILE A 124 -10.75 -3.65 -2.56
C ILE A 124 -12.08 -2.90 -2.77
N LEU A 125 -12.48 -2.12 -1.77
CA LEU A 125 -13.73 -1.35 -1.76
C LEU A 125 -13.64 -0.11 -2.66
N ILE A 126 -12.54 0.62 -2.59
CA ILE A 126 -12.27 1.84 -3.37
C ILE A 126 -10.97 1.64 -4.15
N PRO A 127 -11.00 0.91 -5.27
CA PRO A 127 -9.79 0.68 -6.05
C PRO A 127 -9.28 1.98 -6.67
N LYS A 128 -7.95 2.18 -6.67
CA LYS A 128 -7.29 3.37 -7.22
C LYS A 128 -7.39 3.35 -8.74
N LYS A 129 -7.80 4.48 -9.31
CA LYS A 129 -7.82 4.70 -10.76
C LYS A 129 -6.50 5.30 -11.25
N SER A 130 -6.29 5.26 -12.56
CA SER A 130 -5.17 5.93 -13.25
C SER A 130 -3.77 5.60 -12.73
N SER A 131 -3.62 4.47 -12.02
CA SER A 131 -2.33 3.96 -11.55
C SER A 131 -1.70 2.93 -12.49
N LEU A 132 -2.36 2.65 -13.60
CA LEU A 132 -1.91 1.73 -14.63
C LEU A 132 -1.55 2.50 -15.91
N VAL A 133 -0.47 2.09 -16.55
CA VAL A 133 0.05 2.71 -17.76
C VAL A 133 0.31 1.62 -18.78
N ARG A 134 -0.04 1.85 -20.03
CA ARG A 134 0.39 1.04 -21.15
C ARG A 134 1.68 1.62 -21.70
N LEU A 135 2.76 0.85 -21.62
CA LEU A 135 4.00 1.10 -22.34
C LEU A 135 3.89 0.42 -23.70
N THR A 136 4.03 1.19 -24.77
CA THR A 136 4.23 0.68 -26.13
C THR A 136 5.62 1.05 -26.58
N TYR A 137 6.36 0.11 -27.17
CA TYR A 137 7.69 0.34 -27.71
C TYR A 137 7.92 -0.49 -28.96
N ARG A 138 8.83 -0.06 -29.81
CA ARG A 138 9.21 -0.72 -31.06
C ARG A 138 10.64 -1.22 -30.97
N VAL A 139 10.89 -2.43 -31.45
CA VAL A 139 12.20 -3.07 -31.36
C VAL A 139 12.41 -3.98 -32.58
N PRO A 140 13.65 -4.15 -33.09
CA PRO A 140 13.94 -5.14 -34.13
C PRO A 140 13.41 -6.52 -33.75
N THR A 141 12.82 -7.24 -34.72
CA THR A 141 12.13 -8.49 -34.47
C THR A 141 12.99 -9.53 -33.74
N GLU A 142 14.30 -9.56 -34.04
CA GLU A 142 15.26 -10.47 -33.41
C GLU A 142 15.52 -10.19 -31.92
N ASP A 143 15.41 -8.92 -31.49
CA ASP A 143 15.62 -8.48 -30.10
C ASP A 143 14.36 -8.50 -29.25
N ALA A 144 13.16 -8.59 -29.85
CA ALA A 144 11.86 -8.43 -29.18
C ALA A 144 11.71 -9.33 -27.94
N LYS A 145 12.11 -10.60 -28.06
CA LYS A 145 12.01 -11.56 -26.94
C LYS A 145 12.96 -11.21 -25.80
N ARG A 146 14.19 -10.82 -26.08
CA ARG A 146 15.21 -10.48 -25.08
C ARG A 146 14.77 -9.24 -24.28
N VAL A 147 14.41 -8.17 -24.99
CA VAL A 147 13.95 -6.92 -24.37
C VAL A 147 12.70 -7.16 -23.54
N SER A 148 11.70 -7.88 -24.05
CA SER A 148 10.46 -8.18 -23.31
C SER A 148 10.74 -8.93 -22.01
N LEU A 149 11.60 -9.96 -22.04
CA LEU A 149 11.94 -10.74 -20.84
C LEU A 149 12.57 -9.86 -19.76
N ALA A 150 13.49 -8.97 -20.13
CA ALA A 150 14.08 -8.03 -19.17
C ALA A 150 13.03 -7.11 -18.53
N LEU A 151 12.07 -6.60 -19.30
CA LEU A 151 11.00 -5.78 -18.77
C LEU A 151 10.03 -6.56 -17.87
N PHE A 152 9.77 -7.82 -18.16
CA PHE A 152 8.95 -8.70 -17.30
C PHE A 152 9.61 -8.95 -15.95
N GLU A 153 10.94 -9.13 -15.90
CA GLU A 153 11.70 -9.25 -14.64
C GLU A 153 11.61 -7.99 -13.78
N LEU A 154 11.48 -6.82 -14.39
CA LEU A 154 11.25 -5.54 -13.72
C LEU A 154 9.77 -5.35 -13.31
N GLY A 155 8.90 -6.32 -13.60
CA GLY A 155 7.50 -6.35 -13.17
C GLY A 155 6.52 -5.71 -14.16
N ALA A 156 6.89 -5.56 -15.44
CA ALA A 156 5.96 -5.24 -16.51
C ALA A 156 5.08 -6.44 -16.88
N GLY A 157 3.92 -6.18 -17.51
CA GLY A 157 3.07 -7.22 -18.08
C GLY A 157 2.32 -8.06 -17.04
N LYS A 158 2.02 -7.53 -15.85
CA LYS A 158 1.24 -8.23 -14.82
C LYS A 158 -0.24 -7.86 -14.93
N ILE A 159 -1.13 -8.85 -15.06
CA ILE A 159 -2.57 -8.69 -15.12
C ILE A 159 -3.22 -9.72 -14.18
N GLY A 160 -3.63 -9.30 -13.00
CA GLY A 160 -4.23 -10.17 -11.99
C GLY A 160 -3.29 -11.32 -11.60
N LYS A 161 -3.68 -12.56 -11.91
CA LYS A 161 -2.89 -13.78 -11.63
C LYS A 161 -1.98 -14.22 -12.78
N TYR A 162 -1.85 -13.39 -13.84
CA TYR A 162 -1.01 -13.67 -14.99
C TYR A 162 0.15 -12.67 -15.01
N ASP A 163 1.31 -13.16 -15.36
CA ASP A 163 2.53 -12.38 -15.60
C ASP A 163 2.96 -12.49 -17.08
N GLN A 164 3.97 -11.72 -17.48
CA GLN A 164 4.50 -11.70 -18.83
C GLN A 164 3.46 -11.44 -19.94
N CYS A 165 2.36 -10.74 -19.58
CA CYS A 165 1.31 -10.39 -20.52
C CYS A 165 1.78 -9.27 -21.44
N SER A 166 1.72 -9.51 -22.75
CA SER A 166 2.03 -8.53 -23.79
C SER A 166 1.15 -8.73 -25.01
N THR A 167 1.04 -7.70 -25.81
CA THR A 167 0.48 -7.76 -27.17
C THR A 167 1.56 -7.29 -28.12
N SER A 168 1.73 -7.98 -29.25
CA SER A 168 2.71 -7.59 -30.27
C SER A 168 2.11 -7.55 -31.67
N HIS A 169 2.63 -6.63 -32.49
CA HIS A 169 2.33 -6.51 -33.92
C HIS A 169 3.61 -6.38 -34.70
N PHE A 170 3.69 -7.03 -35.88
CA PHE A 170 4.76 -6.79 -36.81
C PHE A 170 4.50 -5.47 -37.54
N VAL A 171 5.49 -4.60 -37.56
CA VAL A 171 5.45 -3.28 -38.17
C VAL A 171 6.72 -3.01 -38.98
N LYS A 172 6.64 -2.08 -39.95
CA LYS A 172 7.82 -1.53 -40.59
C LYS A 172 8.17 -0.18 -39.97
N GLY A 173 9.34 -0.11 -39.33
CA GLY A 173 9.93 1.15 -38.90
C GLY A 173 10.68 1.81 -40.04
N SER A 174 10.68 3.13 -40.12
CA SER A 174 11.54 3.86 -41.02
C SER A 174 12.20 5.05 -40.33
N PHE A 175 13.47 5.28 -40.58
CA PHE A 175 14.22 6.38 -39.98
C PHE A 175 15.39 6.77 -40.87
N ARG A 176 15.98 7.94 -40.60
CA ARG A 176 17.20 8.42 -41.26
C ARG A 176 18.15 8.96 -40.21
N PRO A 177 19.28 8.29 -39.98
CA PRO A 177 20.30 8.79 -39.07
C PRO A 177 20.85 10.13 -39.50
N MET A 178 20.90 11.07 -38.55
CA MET A 178 21.46 12.43 -38.79
C MET A 178 22.91 12.48 -38.36
N GLN A 179 23.63 13.56 -38.77
CA GLN A 179 25.01 13.75 -38.35
C GLN A 179 25.11 13.83 -36.81
N GLY A 180 25.99 13.00 -36.23
CA GLY A 180 26.15 12.85 -34.77
C GLY A 180 25.46 11.62 -34.18
N ALA A 181 24.60 10.94 -34.94
CA ALA A 181 24.02 9.66 -34.52
C ALA A 181 25.04 8.50 -34.62
N ASN A 182 24.87 7.49 -33.78
CA ASN A 182 25.61 6.22 -33.83
C ASN A 182 24.62 5.07 -34.06
N PRO A 183 24.10 4.94 -35.29
CA PRO A 183 22.98 4.00 -35.55
C PRO A 183 23.45 2.55 -35.44
N ALA A 184 22.63 1.70 -34.78
CA ALA A 184 22.83 0.27 -34.78
C ALA A 184 22.56 -0.37 -36.16
N ILE A 185 21.71 0.26 -36.97
CA ILE A 185 21.33 -0.17 -38.32
C ILE A 185 21.37 1.04 -39.25
N GLY A 186 21.88 0.87 -40.48
CA GLY A 186 21.93 1.88 -41.54
C GLY A 186 23.09 2.85 -41.47
N SER A 187 23.06 3.87 -42.35
CA SER A 187 24.13 4.86 -42.58
C SER A 187 23.61 6.27 -42.39
N ILE A 188 24.51 7.20 -41.97
CA ILE A 188 24.16 8.61 -41.80
C ILE A 188 23.69 9.23 -43.12
N GLY A 189 22.52 9.86 -43.09
CA GLY A 189 21.90 10.55 -44.21
C GLY A 189 21.06 9.66 -45.14
N GLU A 190 21.06 8.35 -44.98
CA GLU A 190 20.30 7.43 -45.79
C GLU A 190 18.97 7.06 -45.09
N GLN A 191 17.91 6.85 -45.87
CA GLN A 191 16.60 6.39 -45.36
C GLN A 191 16.64 4.87 -45.22
N GLU A 192 16.38 4.36 -44.01
CA GLU A 192 16.30 2.94 -43.70
C GLU A 192 14.87 2.48 -43.45
N GLU A 193 14.57 1.24 -43.81
CA GLU A 193 13.36 0.52 -43.41
C GLU A 193 13.77 -0.77 -42.67
N VAL A 194 13.15 -1.01 -41.52
CA VAL A 194 13.47 -2.14 -40.63
C VAL A 194 12.19 -2.90 -40.28
N ASP A 195 12.25 -4.23 -40.26
CA ASP A 195 11.19 -5.06 -39.74
C ASP A 195 11.26 -5.09 -38.22
N GLU A 196 10.25 -4.51 -37.58
CA GLU A 196 10.15 -4.36 -36.14
C GLU A 196 8.93 -5.05 -35.55
N GLN A 197 8.96 -5.28 -34.25
CA GLN A 197 7.76 -5.56 -33.47
C GLN A 197 7.42 -4.35 -32.63
N GLU A 198 6.16 -3.95 -32.69
CA GLU A 198 5.54 -3.05 -31.70
C GLU A 198 4.97 -3.90 -30.57
N LEU A 199 5.43 -3.70 -29.36
CA LEU A 199 4.98 -4.41 -28.17
C LEU A 199 4.27 -3.45 -27.23
N SER A 200 3.17 -3.93 -26.63
CA SER A 200 2.43 -3.20 -25.60
C SER A 200 2.36 -4.02 -24.33
N LEU A 201 2.75 -3.41 -23.20
CA LEU A 201 2.78 -3.98 -21.85
C LEU A 201 1.98 -3.13 -20.89
N LEU A 202 1.30 -3.77 -19.94
CA LEU A 202 0.74 -3.06 -18.79
C LEU A 202 1.83 -2.88 -17.73
N ILE A 203 1.96 -1.66 -17.22
CA ILE A 203 2.89 -1.34 -16.12
C ILE A 203 2.19 -0.51 -15.05
N GLU A 204 2.65 -0.62 -13.81
CA GLU A 204 2.21 0.25 -12.73
C GLU A 204 2.96 1.59 -12.80
N GLU A 205 2.27 2.70 -12.57
CA GLU A 205 2.82 4.05 -12.70
C GLU A 205 4.15 4.24 -11.95
N HIS A 206 4.25 3.69 -10.75
CA HIS A 206 5.45 3.81 -9.92
C HIS A 206 6.68 3.06 -10.47
N LYS A 207 6.48 2.09 -11.35
CA LYS A 207 7.55 1.30 -11.97
C LYS A 207 8.07 1.92 -13.26
N ILE A 208 7.43 3.01 -13.75
CA ILE A 208 7.78 3.62 -15.04
C ILE A 208 9.29 3.87 -15.15
N ASN A 209 9.88 4.57 -14.20
CA ASN A 209 11.31 4.95 -14.28
C ASN A 209 12.24 3.73 -14.31
N GLY A 210 11.96 2.70 -13.51
CA GLY A 210 12.75 1.47 -13.49
C GLY A 210 12.63 0.67 -14.77
N ILE A 211 11.39 0.56 -15.30
CA ILE A 211 11.11 -0.15 -16.54
C ILE A 211 11.71 0.57 -17.75
N LEU A 212 11.59 1.91 -17.83
CA LEU A 212 12.20 2.68 -18.91
C LEU A 212 13.73 2.61 -18.87
N LYS A 213 14.33 2.64 -17.68
CA LYS A 213 15.76 2.42 -17.55
C LYS A 213 16.18 1.06 -18.12
N GLY A 214 15.48 -0.01 -17.75
CA GLY A 214 15.72 -1.36 -18.30
C GLY A 214 15.46 -1.42 -19.80
N LEU A 215 14.44 -0.73 -20.31
CA LEU A 215 14.18 -0.65 -21.75
C LEU A 215 15.37 -0.03 -22.50
N PHE A 216 15.89 1.11 -22.00
CA PHE A 216 17.01 1.80 -22.66
C PHE A 216 18.35 1.03 -22.54
N GLU A 217 18.55 0.27 -21.46
CA GLU A 217 19.74 -0.57 -21.28
C GLU A 217 19.73 -1.82 -22.19
N GLU A 218 18.55 -2.38 -22.44
CA GLU A 218 18.40 -3.62 -23.22
C GLU A 218 18.10 -3.38 -24.69
N HIS A 219 17.68 -2.20 -25.06
CA HIS A 219 17.32 -1.89 -26.45
C HIS A 219 18.57 -1.72 -27.33
N PRO A 220 18.57 -2.27 -28.57
CA PRO A 220 19.74 -2.12 -29.46
C PRO A 220 19.92 -0.69 -30.00
N TYR A 221 18.85 0.13 -30.02
CA TYR A 221 18.92 1.51 -30.51
C TYR A 221 19.35 2.48 -29.43
N GLU A 222 20.16 3.49 -29.82
CA GLU A 222 20.53 4.60 -28.93
C GLU A 222 19.33 5.50 -28.57
N GLU A 223 18.37 5.64 -29.49
CA GLU A 223 17.12 6.37 -29.27
C GLU A 223 15.93 5.42 -29.48
N VAL A 224 15.21 5.14 -28.41
CA VAL A 224 14.11 4.17 -28.42
C VAL A 224 12.77 4.85 -28.73
N ALA A 225 12.04 4.34 -29.70
CA ALA A 225 10.67 4.76 -29.99
C ALA A 225 9.70 4.10 -29.00
N TYR A 226 9.19 4.84 -28.03
CA TYR A 226 8.22 4.36 -27.03
C TYR A 226 7.14 5.39 -26.73
N GLU A 227 6.02 4.91 -26.19
CA GLU A 227 4.86 5.71 -25.79
C GLU A 227 4.33 5.24 -24.42
N LEU A 228 3.90 6.19 -23.59
CA LEU A 228 3.22 5.93 -22.33
C LEU A 228 1.79 6.43 -22.39
N THR A 229 0.81 5.54 -22.31
CA THR A 229 -0.61 5.89 -22.27
C THR A 229 -1.19 5.58 -20.89
N ARG A 230 -1.63 6.61 -20.14
CA ARG A 230 -2.35 6.41 -18.87
C ARG A 230 -3.70 5.77 -19.12
N LEU A 231 -4.07 4.82 -18.27
CA LEU A 231 -5.32 4.06 -18.42
C LEU A 231 -6.29 4.42 -17.29
N ASP A 232 -7.57 4.50 -17.64
CA ASP A 232 -8.66 4.66 -16.67
C ASP A 232 -9.04 3.36 -15.94
N ASN A 233 -8.34 2.27 -16.25
CA ASN A 233 -8.53 0.98 -15.61
C ASN A 233 -8.30 1.10 -14.11
N VAL A 234 -9.16 0.45 -13.33
CA VAL A 234 -8.98 0.34 -11.88
C VAL A 234 -7.91 -0.68 -11.55
N ASN A 235 -7.04 -0.34 -10.61
CA ASN A 235 -6.05 -1.25 -10.06
C ASN A 235 -6.65 -1.99 -8.85
N GLN A 236 -6.87 -3.30 -8.98
CA GLN A 236 -7.42 -4.12 -7.89
C GLN A 236 -6.38 -4.52 -6.83
N ASP A 237 -5.12 -4.19 -7.03
CA ASP A 237 -4.04 -4.42 -6.07
C ASP A 237 -3.77 -3.18 -5.20
N ARG A 238 -4.43 -2.04 -5.50
CA ARG A 238 -4.24 -0.76 -4.82
C ARG A 238 -5.56 -0.04 -4.59
N GLY A 239 -5.83 0.38 -3.35
CA GLY A 239 -7.00 1.18 -2.98
C GLY A 239 -7.41 0.97 -1.54
N MET A 240 -8.34 1.78 -1.05
CA MET A 240 -8.77 1.82 0.35
C MET A 240 -9.94 0.90 0.64
N GLY A 241 -9.90 0.31 1.83
CA GLY A 241 -10.96 -0.56 2.32
C GLY A 241 -11.08 -1.86 1.54
N MET A 242 -11.82 -2.79 2.08
CA MET A 242 -12.16 -4.06 1.42
C MET A 242 -13.61 -4.42 1.66
N TYR A 243 -14.13 -5.36 0.88
CA TYR A 243 -15.39 -6.04 1.16
C TYR A 243 -15.25 -7.52 0.84
N GLY A 244 -15.98 -8.35 1.57
CA GLY A 244 -16.01 -9.79 1.38
C GLY A 244 -17.34 -10.35 1.87
N GLU A 245 -17.49 -11.67 1.86
CA GLU A 245 -18.73 -12.33 2.21
C GLU A 245 -18.50 -13.41 3.26
N PHE A 246 -19.45 -13.55 4.18
CA PHE A 246 -19.56 -14.75 5.00
C PHE A 246 -20.02 -15.94 4.15
N ASP A 247 -19.58 -17.14 4.51
CA ASP A 247 -20.07 -18.37 3.88
C ASP A 247 -21.60 -18.50 3.99
N LYS A 248 -22.12 -18.19 5.18
CA LYS A 248 -23.57 -18.14 5.49
C LYS A 248 -23.91 -16.79 6.10
N PRO A 249 -25.09 -16.23 5.76
CA PRO A 249 -25.57 -15.02 6.41
C PRO A 249 -25.74 -15.24 7.92
N ILE A 250 -25.44 -14.20 8.72
CA ILE A 250 -25.61 -14.17 10.17
C ILE A 250 -26.56 -13.04 10.58
N GLN A 251 -27.17 -13.11 11.77
CA GLN A 251 -28.05 -12.05 12.26
C GLN A 251 -27.26 -10.81 12.67
N GLU A 252 -27.85 -9.61 12.55
CA GLU A 252 -27.21 -8.35 12.90
C GLU A 252 -26.70 -8.34 14.36
N SER A 253 -27.44 -8.88 15.30
CA SER A 253 -27.02 -9.00 16.71
C SER A 253 -25.81 -9.93 16.88
N GLU A 254 -25.78 -11.05 16.16
CA GLU A 254 -24.66 -11.99 16.14
C GLU A 254 -23.42 -11.32 15.53
N PHE A 255 -23.61 -10.53 14.46
CA PHE A 255 -22.53 -9.77 13.84
C PHE A 255 -21.90 -8.75 14.81
N ILE A 256 -22.69 -8.04 15.61
CA ILE A 256 -22.15 -7.12 16.63
C ILE A 256 -21.30 -7.87 17.67
N GLU A 257 -21.74 -9.03 18.14
CA GLU A 257 -20.96 -9.83 19.10
C GLU A 257 -19.68 -10.42 18.45
N LEU A 258 -19.76 -10.80 17.17
CA LEU A 258 -18.58 -11.21 16.39
C LEU A 258 -17.57 -10.08 16.27
N LEU A 259 -18.01 -8.84 15.99
CA LEU A 259 -17.14 -7.67 15.97
C LEU A 259 -16.46 -7.46 17.32
N LYS A 260 -17.21 -7.48 18.43
CA LYS A 260 -16.64 -7.33 19.78
C LYS A 260 -15.54 -8.35 20.05
N THR A 261 -15.80 -9.61 19.70
CA THR A 261 -14.88 -10.71 19.97
C THR A 261 -13.65 -10.66 19.07
N ASN A 262 -13.85 -10.60 17.76
CA ASN A 262 -12.76 -10.75 16.79
C ASN A 262 -11.90 -9.47 16.66
N MET A 263 -12.49 -8.28 16.90
CA MET A 263 -11.78 -7.01 16.89
C MET A 263 -11.36 -6.54 18.28
N ASN A 264 -11.64 -7.37 19.34
CA ASN A 264 -11.28 -7.05 20.73
C ASN A 264 -11.75 -5.63 21.14
N THR A 265 -12.98 -5.28 20.77
CA THR A 265 -13.60 -3.99 21.14
C THR A 265 -14.66 -4.18 22.19
N LYS A 266 -14.70 -3.25 23.19
CA LYS A 266 -15.72 -3.30 24.25
C LYS A 266 -17.05 -2.72 23.80
N LEU A 267 -17.03 -1.84 22.82
CA LEU A 267 -18.20 -1.08 22.38
C LEU A 267 -18.23 -1.00 20.85
N VAL A 268 -19.41 -1.25 20.28
CA VAL A 268 -19.70 -0.96 18.86
C VAL A 268 -20.81 0.07 18.81
N ARG A 269 -20.54 1.23 18.22
CA ARG A 269 -21.58 2.21 17.88
C ARG A 269 -22.17 1.79 16.54
N HIS A 270 -23.49 1.67 16.46
CA HIS A 270 -24.09 1.21 15.20
C HIS A 270 -25.39 1.96 14.86
N SER A 271 -25.75 1.96 13.57
CA SER A 271 -27.05 2.45 13.10
C SER A 271 -28.18 1.51 13.55
N THR A 272 -29.42 1.94 13.38
CA THR A 272 -30.57 1.07 13.63
C THR A 272 -30.48 -0.21 12.83
N PHE A 273 -30.83 -1.35 13.44
CA PHE A 273 -30.93 -2.64 12.77
C PHE A 273 -31.99 -2.59 11.66
N SER A 274 -31.68 -3.16 10.52
CA SER A 274 -32.60 -3.27 9.38
C SER A 274 -33.50 -4.50 9.48
N GLY A 275 -33.12 -5.47 10.32
CA GLY A 275 -33.76 -6.79 10.44
C GLY A 275 -33.33 -7.77 9.34
N ASN A 276 -32.37 -7.39 8.48
CA ASN A 276 -31.85 -8.25 7.43
C ASN A 276 -30.60 -9.00 7.89
N PRO A 277 -30.36 -10.24 7.43
CA PRO A 277 -29.15 -10.96 7.74
C PRO A 277 -27.94 -10.32 7.01
N ILE A 278 -26.78 -10.38 7.66
CA ILE A 278 -25.50 -9.87 7.13
C ILE A 278 -24.76 -10.99 6.39
N LYS A 279 -24.51 -10.79 5.11
CA LYS A 279 -23.69 -11.69 4.30
C LYS A 279 -22.47 -10.97 3.74
N ARG A 280 -22.65 -9.81 3.10
CA ARG A 280 -21.58 -9.00 2.52
C ARG A 280 -21.21 -7.89 3.48
N VAL A 281 -19.93 -7.81 3.83
CA VAL A 281 -19.40 -6.81 4.76
C VAL A 281 -18.31 -6.02 4.08
N ALA A 282 -18.43 -4.70 4.13
CA ALA A 282 -17.35 -3.79 3.77
C ALA A 282 -16.61 -3.34 5.03
N VAL A 283 -15.29 -3.15 4.94
CA VAL A 283 -14.43 -2.76 6.06
C VAL A 283 -13.43 -1.69 5.61
N LEU A 284 -13.07 -0.79 6.53
CA LEU A 284 -11.96 0.16 6.34
C LEU A 284 -11.40 0.49 7.72
N GLY A 285 -10.09 0.29 7.93
CA GLY A 285 -9.40 0.68 9.16
C GLY A 285 -9.37 2.20 9.34
N GLY A 286 -9.43 2.66 10.58
CA GLY A 286 -9.42 4.08 10.93
C GLY A 286 -10.66 4.85 10.48
N SER A 287 -10.48 6.11 10.12
CA SER A 287 -11.55 7.07 9.81
C SER A 287 -12.18 6.82 8.43
N GLY A 288 -13.34 6.17 8.38
CA GLY A 288 -13.94 5.69 7.14
C GLY A 288 -15.29 6.27 6.75
N ALA A 289 -15.76 7.37 7.35
CA ALA A 289 -17.08 7.95 7.03
C ALA A 289 -17.26 8.32 5.54
N PHE A 290 -16.17 8.61 4.83
CA PHE A 290 -16.18 8.93 3.40
C PHE A 290 -16.51 7.75 2.50
N ALA A 291 -16.29 6.51 2.98
CA ALA A 291 -16.46 5.29 2.19
C ALA A 291 -17.87 4.67 2.31
N ILE A 292 -18.76 5.22 3.17
CA ILE A 292 -20.15 4.72 3.33
C ILE A 292 -20.86 4.58 1.98
N GLY A 293 -20.73 5.58 1.10
CA GLY A 293 -21.34 5.54 -0.22
C GLY A 293 -20.79 4.43 -1.12
N GLN A 294 -19.53 4.07 -0.97
CA GLN A 294 -18.93 2.96 -1.73
C GLN A 294 -19.35 1.60 -1.17
N ALA A 295 -19.47 1.48 0.17
CA ALA A 295 -20.01 0.28 0.80
C ALA A 295 -21.44 0.00 0.31
N LYS A 296 -22.30 1.02 0.19
CA LYS A 296 -23.66 0.90 -0.40
C LYS A 296 -23.62 0.48 -1.87
N LYS A 297 -22.69 1.03 -2.67
CA LYS A 297 -22.56 0.69 -4.12
C LYS A 297 -22.16 -0.77 -4.37
N VAL A 298 -21.40 -1.37 -3.48
CA VAL A 298 -21.06 -2.80 -3.56
C VAL A 298 -22.14 -3.68 -2.88
N GLU A 299 -23.28 -3.08 -2.51
CA GLU A 299 -24.41 -3.76 -1.86
C GLU A 299 -23.97 -4.50 -0.59
N ALA A 300 -23.14 -3.86 0.24
CA ALA A 300 -22.76 -4.40 1.53
C ALA A 300 -23.93 -4.30 2.51
N ASP A 301 -24.20 -5.39 3.23
CA ASP A 301 -25.21 -5.44 4.31
C ASP A 301 -24.72 -4.71 5.56
N ALA A 302 -23.40 -4.71 5.80
CA ALA A 302 -22.77 -3.97 6.88
C ALA A 302 -21.47 -3.27 6.41
N TYR A 303 -21.16 -2.15 7.06
CA TYR A 303 -19.91 -1.43 6.90
C TYR A 303 -19.25 -1.17 8.25
N VAL A 304 -18.02 -1.66 8.42
CA VAL A 304 -17.24 -1.58 9.66
C VAL A 304 -16.08 -0.61 9.45
N SER A 305 -15.99 0.43 10.29
CA SER A 305 -14.90 1.41 10.29
C SER A 305 -14.84 2.14 11.62
N ALA A 306 -14.31 3.36 11.65
CA ALA A 306 -14.26 4.18 12.84
C ALA A 306 -14.53 5.66 12.56
N ASP A 307 -14.58 6.45 13.66
CA ASP A 307 -14.70 7.92 13.68
C ASP A 307 -15.96 8.45 12.98
N PHE A 308 -17.06 7.70 13.02
CA PHE A 308 -18.34 8.19 12.49
C PHE A 308 -18.89 9.29 13.38
N LYS A 309 -19.20 10.44 12.79
CA LYS A 309 -19.92 11.53 13.44
C LYS A 309 -21.40 11.17 13.55
N TYR A 310 -22.11 11.84 14.46
CA TYR A 310 -23.53 11.65 14.69
C TYR A 310 -24.35 11.58 13.38
N HIS A 311 -24.11 12.55 12.45
CA HIS A 311 -24.86 12.63 11.21
C HIS A 311 -24.46 11.57 10.17
N ASP A 312 -23.31 10.91 10.33
CA ASP A 312 -22.91 9.84 9.40
C ASP A 312 -23.79 8.60 9.53
N PHE A 313 -24.32 8.32 10.73
CA PHE A 313 -25.23 7.19 10.94
C PHE A 313 -26.57 7.35 10.20
N PHE A 314 -27.02 8.56 9.90
CA PHE A 314 -28.23 8.74 9.07
C PHE A 314 -28.03 8.27 7.62
N LYS A 315 -26.78 8.21 7.13
CA LYS A 315 -26.46 7.69 5.80
C LYS A 315 -26.76 6.19 5.66
N ALA A 316 -27.04 5.47 6.76
CA ALA A 316 -27.49 4.09 6.74
C ALA A 316 -28.78 3.93 5.94
N GLU A 317 -29.76 4.86 6.12
CA GLU A 317 -31.04 4.90 5.39
C GLU A 317 -31.76 3.52 5.37
N ASN A 318 -31.64 2.76 6.45
CA ASN A 318 -32.14 1.39 6.61
C ASN A 318 -31.68 0.39 5.52
N SER A 319 -30.64 0.74 4.76
CA SER A 319 -30.12 -0.08 3.65
C SER A 319 -28.78 -0.76 3.96
N ILE A 320 -28.09 -0.34 5.02
CA ILE A 320 -26.81 -0.90 5.47
C ILE A 320 -26.66 -0.72 6.98
N LEU A 321 -26.07 -1.69 7.66
CA LEU A 321 -25.70 -1.56 9.05
C LEU A 321 -24.33 -0.87 9.15
N LEU A 322 -24.28 0.35 9.66
CA LEU A 322 -23.03 1.08 9.92
C LEU A 322 -22.53 0.71 11.31
N CYS A 323 -21.27 0.26 11.42
CA CYS A 323 -20.64 -0.13 12.67
C CYS A 323 -19.32 0.65 12.85
N ASP A 324 -19.27 1.45 13.90
CA ASP A 324 -18.06 2.14 14.37
C ASP A 324 -17.50 1.36 15.56
N ILE A 325 -16.33 0.77 15.36
CA ILE A 325 -15.69 -0.12 16.36
C ILE A 325 -14.55 0.57 17.13
N GLY A 326 -14.28 1.86 16.82
CA GLY A 326 -13.16 2.62 17.34
C GLY A 326 -11.93 2.56 16.44
N HIS A 327 -11.19 3.69 16.40
CA HIS A 327 -10.02 3.85 15.53
C HIS A 327 -8.93 2.83 15.86
N TYR A 328 -8.48 2.85 17.11
CA TYR A 328 -7.47 1.90 17.59
C TYR A 328 -7.88 0.45 17.39
N GLU A 329 -9.12 0.13 17.70
CA GLU A 329 -9.67 -1.23 17.62
C GLU A 329 -9.70 -1.75 16.18
N SER A 330 -9.91 -0.87 15.21
CA SER A 330 -9.92 -1.23 13.78
C SER A 330 -8.51 -1.47 13.22
N GLU A 331 -7.45 -0.93 13.87
CA GLU A 331 -6.08 -0.93 13.35
C GLU A 331 -5.06 -1.66 14.24
N GLN A 332 -5.40 -2.01 15.49
CA GLN A 332 -4.47 -2.56 16.48
C GLN A 332 -3.68 -3.78 15.99
N TYR A 333 -4.20 -4.51 15.03
CA TYR A 333 -3.58 -5.72 14.46
C TYR A 333 -2.60 -5.45 13.34
N THR A 334 -2.50 -4.21 12.88
CA THR A 334 -1.56 -3.79 11.84
C THR A 334 -0.12 -4.05 12.25
N LYS A 335 0.21 -3.83 13.52
CA LYS A 335 1.55 -4.10 14.05
C LYS A 335 1.92 -5.59 14.00
N GLU A 336 0.96 -6.50 14.22
CA GLU A 336 1.16 -7.94 14.10
C GLU A 336 1.46 -8.34 12.65
N LEU A 337 0.70 -7.80 11.69
CA LEU A 337 0.92 -8.03 10.26
C LEU A 337 2.35 -7.66 9.84
N ILE A 338 2.84 -6.50 10.27
CA ILE A 338 4.21 -6.03 9.97
C ILE A 338 5.25 -6.96 10.62
N VAL A 339 5.04 -7.35 11.89
CA VAL A 339 5.94 -8.28 12.61
C VAL A 339 6.02 -9.62 11.91
N ASP A 340 4.87 -10.21 11.56
CA ASP A 340 4.81 -11.53 10.92
C ASP A 340 5.49 -11.50 9.55
N TYR A 341 5.28 -10.43 8.79
CA TYR A 341 5.95 -10.23 7.52
C TYR A 341 7.47 -10.14 7.68
N LEU A 342 7.95 -9.29 8.59
CA LEU A 342 9.39 -9.11 8.81
C LEU A 342 10.06 -10.38 9.36
N LYS A 343 9.42 -11.10 10.29
CA LYS A 343 9.94 -12.38 10.81
C LYS A 343 10.02 -13.45 9.73
N LYS A 344 9.06 -13.51 8.84
CA LYS A 344 9.08 -14.44 7.69
C LYS A 344 10.19 -14.08 6.71
N LYS A 345 10.41 -12.79 6.45
CA LYS A 345 11.43 -12.29 5.52
C LYS A 345 12.84 -12.42 6.08
N PHE A 346 13.01 -12.20 7.39
CA PHE A 346 14.28 -12.17 8.09
C PHE A 346 14.27 -13.06 9.35
N PRO A 347 14.31 -14.39 9.20
CA PRO A 347 14.14 -15.32 10.33
C PRO A 347 15.20 -15.19 11.44
N ASN A 348 16.39 -14.66 11.12
CA ASN A 348 17.51 -14.50 12.04
C ASN A 348 17.68 -13.05 12.54
N PHE A 349 16.73 -12.16 12.25
CA PHE A 349 16.78 -10.77 12.70
C PHE A 349 15.78 -10.53 13.84
N ALA A 350 16.18 -9.72 14.83
CA ALA A 350 15.34 -9.46 15.99
C ALA A 350 14.21 -8.48 15.66
N VAL A 351 12.98 -8.99 15.60
CA VAL A 351 11.74 -8.21 15.40
C VAL A 351 10.87 -8.33 16.64
N VAL A 352 10.64 -7.23 17.34
CA VAL A 352 9.87 -7.14 18.58
C VAL A 352 8.52 -6.47 18.32
N LEU A 353 7.44 -7.09 18.78
CA LEU A 353 6.12 -6.47 18.80
C LEU A 353 6.01 -5.60 20.06
N SER A 354 5.65 -4.33 19.92
CA SER A 354 5.42 -3.44 21.06
C SER A 354 4.26 -3.93 21.94
N ASN A 355 4.53 -3.97 23.24
CA ASN A 355 3.54 -4.31 24.27
C ASN A 355 2.73 -3.08 24.74
N LYS A 356 3.03 -1.89 24.24
CA LYS A 356 2.32 -0.68 24.62
C LYS A 356 0.94 -0.63 24.01
N ASN A 357 -0.05 -0.35 24.85
CA ASN A 357 -1.38 0.03 24.41
C ASN A 357 -1.37 1.55 24.25
N THR A 358 -1.41 2.00 23.00
CA THR A 358 -1.37 3.42 22.66
C THR A 358 -2.76 4.04 22.48
N ASN A 359 -3.85 3.28 22.75
CA ASN A 359 -5.21 3.78 22.63
C ASN A 359 -5.47 4.95 23.60
N PRO A 360 -5.72 6.17 23.10
CA PRO A 360 -5.99 7.32 23.97
C PRO A 360 -7.45 7.35 24.48
N ILE A 361 -8.31 6.45 23.97
CA ILE A 361 -9.75 6.44 24.27
C ILE A 361 -10.05 5.36 25.28
N HIS A 362 -10.71 5.74 26.36
CA HIS A 362 -11.15 4.83 27.40
C HIS A 362 -12.66 4.83 27.52
N TYR A 363 -13.23 3.65 27.74
CA TYR A 363 -14.68 3.46 27.93
C TYR A 363 -14.95 3.09 29.38
N SER A 364 -15.86 3.83 30.03
CA SER A 364 -16.25 3.66 31.45
C SER A 364 -17.76 3.47 31.59
#